data_d205ebe3d1bffd04ea59892a0fbb13bc
#
_entry.id   d205ebe3d1bffd04ea59892a0fbb13bc
#
_cell.length_a   1.000
_cell.length_b   1.000
_cell.length_c   1.000
_cell.angle_alpha   90.00
_cell.angle_beta   90.00
_cell.angle_gamma   90.00
#
_symmetry.space_group_name_H-M   'P 1'
#
loop_
_entity.id
_entity.type
_entity.pdbx_description
1 polymer ?
#
loop_
_entity_poly.entity_id
_entity_poly.type
_entity_poly.pdbx_seq_one_letter_code
_entity_poly.pdbx_strand_id
1 'polypeptide(L)'
;PKNLTIFHITGLGAVDKYGLNHLNHSGLVSKVIGGNYGLQIPFMKNLIVGNKIEAYNFPQGILSQMCRTMASKQPGIITKVGLNTYMDPRIEGGKMNKKTKKNLIELIKIGGQEYLFYKAPRPDVAIIRGTSIDNDGYVYMDHEATTREDLSIAQAVHNNGGLVICQFKKFIKKKYTNPHLAKIPSFLIDYYVHDPLQKQTYVTKYDKFRSGERSLKRPKLEKIILDVRKVLARRAALELRRDDVVNLGVGISVGISNIAYEEDIYKDITLTVEAGVIGGIPGSGLNFGTA
;
A
#
# COMPACT_ATOMS: atom_id res chain seq x y z
N PRO A 1 4.44 -1.79 24.77
CA PRO A 1 3.31 -2.58 24.28
C PRO A 1 3.70 -4.06 24.16
N LYS A 2 2.71 -4.94 24.26
CA LYS A 2 2.86 -6.40 24.06
C LYS A 2 1.63 -6.92 23.34
N ASN A 3 1.77 -8.06 22.64
CA ASN A 3 0.66 -8.74 21.98
C ASN A 3 -0.12 -7.87 20.96
N LEU A 4 0.58 -7.02 20.23
CA LEU A 4 -0.04 -6.17 19.20
C LEU A 4 -0.66 -7.00 18.08
N THR A 5 -1.82 -6.56 17.60
CA THR A 5 -2.38 -6.96 16.31
C THR A 5 -2.07 -5.89 15.28
N ILE A 6 -1.37 -6.25 14.22
CA ILE A 6 -1.02 -5.32 13.13
C ILE A 6 -1.95 -5.56 11.95
N PHE A 7 -2.56 -4.49 11.46
CA PHE A 7 -3.32 -4.47 10.21
C PHE A 7 -2.61 -3.56 9.21
N HIS A 8 -2.34 -4.06 8.02
CA HIS A 8 -1.75 -3.27 6.94
C HIS A 8 -2.24 -3.74 5.57
N ILE A 9 -2.29 -2.85 4.58
CA ILE A 9 -2.90 -3.15 3.29
C ILE A 9 -1.91 -3.80 2.34
N THR A 10 -0.75 -3.20 2.17
CA THR A 10 0.31 -3.68 1.26
C THR A 10 1.61 -3.88 2.02
N GLY A 11 2.70 -4.19 1.31
CA GLY A 11 4.02 -4.33 1.91
C GLY A 11 4.41 -3.09 2.72
N LEU A 12 4.64 -3.26 4.03
CA LEU A 12 5.00 -2.20 4.96
C LEU A 12 6.42 -2.42 5.45
N GLY A 13 7.39 -1.97 4.66
CA GLY A 13 8.81 -2.12 4.94
C GLY A 13 9.62 -2.35 3.68
N ALA A 14 10.93 -2.38 3.85
CA ALA A 14 11.86 -2.67 2.78
C ALA A 14 13.07 -3.43 3.32
N VAL A 15 13.44 -4.49 2.64
CA VAL A 15 14.60 -5.35 2.92
C VAL A 15 14.67 -5.71 4.41
N ASP A 16 15.69 -5.25 5.14
CA ASP A 16 15.96 -5.68 6.52
C ASP A 16 15.72 -4.60 7.57
N LYS A 17 15.51 -3.35 7.16
CA LYS A 17 15.68 -2.18 8.04
C LYS A 17 14.46 -1.29 8.23
N TYR A 18 13.35 -1.50 7.50
CA TYR A 18 12.23 -0.55 7.49
C TYR A 18 10.89 -1.21 7.80
N GLY A 19 9.95 -0.41 8.26
CA GLY A 19 8.56 -0.79 8.48
C GLY A 19 8.40 -1.90 9.52
N LEU A 20 7.65 -2.95 9.21
CA LEU A 20 7.37 -4.06 10.14
C LEU A 20 8.61 -4.77 10.67
N ASN A 21 9.76 -4.67 9.99
CA ASN A 21 10.99 -5.28 10.50
C ASN A 21 11.42 -4.71 11.86
N HIS A 22 11.06 -3.46 12.17
CA HIS A 22 11.28 -2.88 13.52
C HIS A 22 10.43 -3.55 14.61
N LEU A 23 9.37 -4.26 14.24
CA LEU A 23 8.50 -4.98 15.16
C LEU A 23 8.89 -6.47 15.31
N ASN A 24 10.02 -6.87 14.72
CA ASN A 24 10.52 -8.24 14.77
C ASN A 24 11.15 -8.60 16.14
N HIS A 25 10.36 -8.43 17.20
CA HIS A 25 10.75 -8.76 18.58
C HIS A 25 9.76 -9.74 19.18
N SER A 26 10.29 -10.71 19.94
CA SER A 26 9.47 -11.72 20.60
C SER A 26 8.48 -11.08 21.59
N GLY A 27 7.21 -11.47 21.54
CA GLY A 27 6.16 -10.98 22.43
C GLY A 27 5.61 -9.59 22.11
N LEU A 28 6.19 -8.87 21.14
CA LEU A 28 5.68 -7.57 20.76
C LEU A 28 4.42 -7.68 19.88
N VAL A 29 4.46 -8.53 18.86
CA VAL A 29 3.34 -8.80 17.96
C VAL A 29 2.78 -10.19 18.24
N SER A 30 1.47 -10.32 18.28
CA SER A 30 0.77 -11.62 18.43
C SER A 30 0.02 -12.01 17.15
N LYS A 31 -0.39 -11.03 16.35
CA LYS A 31 -1.17 -11.25 15.13
C LYS A 31 -0.83 -10.22 14.05
N VAL A 32 -0.88 -10.65 12.80
CA VAL A 32 -0.79 -9.75 11.66
C VAL A 32 -1.84 -10.10 10.59
N ILE A 33 -2.46 -9.08 10.02
CA ILE A 33 -3.41 -9.16 8.90
C ILE A 33 -2.88 -8.21 7.82
N GLY A 34 -2.48 -8.73 6.67
CA GLY A 34 -1.89 -7.90 5.62
C GLY A 34 -2.01 -8.51 4.24
N GLY A 35 -1.72 -7.72 3.20
CA GLY A 35 -1.84 -8.13 1.81
C GLY A 35 -0.52 -8.56 1.16
N ASN A 36 0.62 -8.20 1.74
CA ASN A 36 1.93 -8.56 1.22
C ASN A 36 3.00 -8.56 2.33
N TYR A 37 3.79 -9.61 2.38
CA TYR A 37 4.89 -9.78 3.34
C TYR A 37 6.27 -9.94 2.67
N GLY A 38 6.33 -9.90 1.34
CA GLY A 38 7.54 -10.16 0.59
C GLY A 38 8.66 -9.13 0.76
N LEU A 39 8.32 -7.92 1.24
CA LEU A 39 9.31 -6.87 1.51
C LEU A 39 9.82 -6.84 2.95
N GLN A 40 9.18 -7.59 3.87
CA GLN A 40 9.53 -7.64 5.29
C GLN A 40 10.16 -9.00 5.63
N ILE A 41 11.27 -9.34 4.97
CA ILE A 41 11.87 -10.68 5.02
C ILE A 41 12.21 -11.14 6.44
N PRO A 42 12.90 -10.37 7.31
CA PRO A 42 13.18 -10.79 8.68
C PRO A 42 11.91 -11.01 9.51
N PHE A 43 10.95 -10.09 9.45
CA PHE A 43 9.67 -10.21 10.15
C PHE A 43 8.92 -11.48 9.71
N MET A 44 8.81 -11.67 8.39
CA MET A 44 8.14 -12.83 7.81
C MET A 44 8.80 -14.13 8.23
N LYS A 45 10.12 -14.27 8.04
CA LYS A 45 10.86 -15.50 8.38
C LYS A 45 10.79 -15.83 9.86
N ASN A 46 11.05 -14.85 10.73
CA ASN A 46 11.17 -15.10 12.17
C ASN A 46 9.83 -15.30 12.86
N LEU A 47 8.81 -14.53 12.50
CA LEU A 47 7.54 -14.52 13.21
C LEU A 47 6.45 -15.33 12.51
N ILE A 48 6.30 -15.20 11.19
CA ILE A 48 5.22 -15.87 10.44
C ILE A 48 5.63 -17.29 10.10
N VAL A 49 6.71 -17.49 9.34
CA VAL A 49 7.22 -18.81 8.96
C VAL A 49 7.70 -19.58 10.19
N GLY A 50 8.34 -18.88 11.13
CA GLY A 50 8.71 -19.43 12.45
C GLY A 50 7.52 -19.81 13.35
N ASN A 51 6.28 -19.63 12.89
CA ASN A 51 5.05 -20.02 13.58
C ASN A 51 4.91 -19.44 15.00
N LYS A 52 5.41 -18.18 15.20
CA LYS A 52 5.39 -17.50 16.49
C LYS A 52 4.17 -16.62 16.70
N ILE A 53 3.55 -16.13 15.62
CA ILE A 53 2.37 -15.25 15.64
C ILE A 53 1.27 -15.78 14.73
N GLU A 54 0.01 -15.38 14.95
CA GLU A 54 -1.07 -15.59 13.99
C GLU A 54 -0.83 -14.67 12.76
N ALA A 55 -1.00 -15.22 11.57
CA ALA A 55 -0.78 -14.46 10.34
C ALA A 55 -1.82 -14.77 9.26
N TYR A 56 -2.36 -13.71 8.68
CA TYR A 56 -3.34 -13.78 7.60
C TYR A 56 -2.83 -12.97 6.40
N ASN A 57 -2.98 -13.53 5.21
CA ASN A 57 -2.75 -12.80 3.98
C ASN A 57 -4.08 -12.65 3.23
N PHE A 58 -4.55 -11.42 3.07
CA PHE A 58 -5.80 -11.08 2.39
C PHE A 58 -5.53 -10.29 1.11
N PRO A 59 -6.43 -10.33 0.11
CA PRO A 59 -6.30 -9.52 -1.08
C PRO A 59 -6.20 -8.03 -0.73
N GLN A 60 -5.23 -7.32 -1.31
CA GLN A 60 -4.99 -5.91 -0.98
C GLN A 60 -6.21 -5.03 -1.23
N GLY A 61 -6.97 -5.30 -2.32
CA GLY A 61 -8.21 -4.58 -2.61
C GLY A 61 -9.28 -4.76 -1.52
N ILE A 62 -9.36 -5.96 -0.92
CA ILE A 62 -10.25 -6.21 0.24
C ILE A 62 -9.78 -5.41 1.46
N LEU A 63 -8.48 -5.39 1.74
CA LEU A 63 -7.94 -4.63 2.87
C LEU A 63 -8.13 -3.12 2.70
N SER A 64 -7.97 -2.60 1.48
CA SER A 64 -8.26 -1.20 1.15
C SER A 64 -9.75 -0.86 1.38
N GLN A 65 -10.67 -1.68 0.87
CA GLN A 65 -12.10 -1.52 1.12
C GLN A 65 -12.44 -1.67 2.60
N MET A 66 -11.73 -2.55 3.32
CA MET A 66 -11.93 -2.79 4.75
C MET A 66 -11.74 -1.52 5.58
N CYS A 67 -10.84 -0.61 5.19
CA CYS A 67 -10.66 0.67 5.89
C CYS A 67 -11.95 1.51 5.87
N ARG A 68 -12.63 1.59 4.74
CA ARG A 68 -13.94 2.28 4.63
C ARG A 68 -15.06 1.54 5.35
N THR A 69 -15.05 0.23 5.29
CA THR A 69 -15.98 -0.65 6.02
C THR A 69 -15.87 -0.45 7.53
N MET A 70 -14.64 -0.41 8.05
CA MET A 70 -14.37 -0.10 9.46
C MET A 70 -14.81 1.31 9.83
N ALA A 71 -14.55 2.31 8.96
CA ALA A 71 -14.95 3.69 9.16
C ALA A 71 -16.47 3.85 9.28
N SER A 72 -17.24 3.08 8.50
CA SER A 72 -18.73 3.07 8.56
C SER A 72 -19.30 2.10 9.60
N LYS A 73 -18.45 1.51 10.45
CA LYS A 73 -18.84 0.52 11.49
C LYS A 73 -19.60 -0.70 10.96
N GLN A 74 -19.39 -1.04 9.68
CA GLN A 74 -19.97 -2.25 9.11
C GLN A 74 -19.24 -3.50 9.63
N PRO A 75 -19.93 -4.67 9.70
CA PRO A 75 -19.36 -5.88 10.27
C PRO A 75 -18.28 -6.53 9.38
N GLY A 76 -18.22 -6.19 8.09
CA GLY A 76 -17.28 -6.76 7.14
C GLY A 76 -17.68 -6.54 5.69
N ILE A 77 -16.97 -7.20 4.78
CA ILE A 77 -17.14 -7.12 3.33
C ILE A 77 -17.70 -8.44 2.81
N ILE A 78 -18.78 -8.36 2.03
CA ILE A 78 -19.36 -9.49 1.32
C ILE A 78 -18.94 -9.39 -0.15
N THR A 79 -18.29 -10.43 -0.69
CA THR A 79 -17.75 -10.40 -2.05
C THR A 79 -17.51 -11.83 -2.58
N LYS A 80 -17.39 -11.97 -3.89
CA LYS A 80 -16.94 -13.21 -4.55
C LYS A 80 -15.42 -13.29 -4.67
N VAL A 81 -14.68 -12.20 -4.37
CA VAL A 81 -13.21 -12.18 -4.43
C VAL A 81 -12.64 -13.19 -3.45
N GLY A 82 -11.86 -14.12 -3.96
CA GLY A 82 -11.23 -15.18 -3.17
C GLY A 82 -11.97 -16.51 -3.13
N LEU A 83 -13.19 -16.62 -3.66
CA LEU A 83 -13.88 -17.91 -3.79
C LEU A 83 -13.01 -18.91 -4.57
N ASN A 84 -12.96 -20.16 -4.11
CA ASN A 84 -12.19 -21.26 -4.71
C ASN A 84 -10.67 -21.00 -4.76
N THR A 85 -10.17 -20.03 -3.99
CA THR A 85 -8.74 -19.79 -3.79
C THR A 85 -8.36 -20.12 -2.35
N TYR A 86 -7.09 -19.93 -1.97
CA TYR A 86 -6.65 -20.14 -0.61
C TYR A 86 -7.34 -19.20 0.41
N MET A 87 -8.05 -18.16 -0.04
CA MET A 87 -8.92 -17.31 0.80
C MET A 87 -10.18 -18.04 1.26
N ASP A 88 -10.64 -19.00 0.47
CA ASP A 88 -11.86 -19.74 0.77
C ASP A 88 -11.69 -20.52 2.09
N PRO A 89 -12.60 -20.36 3.07
CA PRO A 89 -12.49 -21.07 4.36
C PRO A 89 -12.57 -22.59 4.23
N ARG A 90 -13.07 -23.13 3.10
CA ARG A 90 -13.03 -24.55 2.78
C ARG A 90 -11.63 -25.04 2.43
N ILE A 91 -10.71 -24.13 2.06
CA ILE A 91 -9.32 -24.45 1.72
C ILE A 91 -8.43 -24.00 2.89
N GLU A 92 -8.08 -22.73 3.00
CA GLU A 92 -7.21 -22.24 4.08
C GLU A 92 -7.76 -21.00 4.82
N GLY A 93 -8.70 -20.27 4.20
CA GLY A 93 -9.28 -19.06 4.78
C GLY A 93 -8.27 -17.94 5.03
N GLY A 94 -7.26 -17.82 4.15
CA GLY A 94 -6.22 -16.81 4.21
C GLY A 94 -5.20 -16.99 5.34
N LYS A 95 -5.16 -18.14 6.01
CA LYS A 95 -4.23 -18.44 7.11
C LYS A 95 -2.86 -18.82 6.57
N MET A 96 -1.81 -18.19 7.08
CA MET A 96 -0.43 -18.37 6.58
C MET A 96 0.38 -19.44 7.33
N ASN A 97 -0.08 -19.88 8.49
CA ASN A 97 0.69 -20.82 9.30
C ASN A 97 -0.19 -21.63 10.27
N LYS A 98 0.41 -22.67 10.89
CA LYS A 98 -0.30 -23.59 11.80
C LYS A 98 -0.79 -22.94 13.10
N LYS A 99 -0.18 -21.83 13.53
CA LYS A 99 -0.59 -21.10 14.72
C LYS A 99 -1.91 -20.36 14.52
N THR A 100 -2.20 -19.97 13.29
CA THR A 100 -3.40 -19.22 12.91
C THR A 100 -4.61 -20.17 12.89
N LYS A 101 -5.49 -20.08 13.88
CA LYS A 101 -6.65 -20.99 14.01
C LYS A 101 -7.98 -20.32 13.68
N LYS A 102 -8.17 -19.06 14.11
CA LYS A 102 -9.45 -18.36 13.99
C LYS A 102 -9.80 -18.07 12.54
N ASN A 103 -11.04 -18.32 12.14
CA ASN A 103 -11.54 -17.94 10.83
C ASN A 103 -11.97 -16.46 10.86
N LEU A 104 -11.32 -15.63 10.03
CA LEU A 104 -11.71 -14.25 9.76
C LEU A 104 -12.52 -14.10 8.47
N ILE A 105 -12.68 -15.20 7.74
CA ILE A 105 -13.49 -15.29 6.52
C ILE A 105 -14.54 -16.37 6.74
N GLU A 106 -15.77 -16.07 6.35
CA GLU A 106 -16.88 -17.01 6.37
C GLU A 106 -17.45 -17.18 4.94
N LEU A 107 -17.87 -18.40 4.62
CA LEU A 107 -18.66 -18.67 3.42
C LEU A 107 -20.14 -18.42 3.75
N ILE A 108 -20.79 -17.56 2.98
CA ILE A 108 -22.21 -17.24 3.15
C ILE A 108 -22.96 -17.40 1.83
N LYS A 109 -24.27 -17.61 1.91
CA LYS A 109 -25.17 -17.68 0.74
C LYS A 109 -26.17 -16.54 0.76
N ILE A 110 -26.26 -15.81 -0.33
CA ILE A 110 -27.23 -14.73 -0.55
C ILE A 110 -27.87 -14.95 -1.92
N GLY A 111 -29.19 -15.03 -1.97
CA GLY A 111 -29.92 -15.26 -3.23
C GLY A 111 -29.50 -16.56 -3.94
N GLY A 112 -29.15 -17.61 -3.18
CA GLY A 112 -28.69 -18.89 -3.73
C GLY A 112 -27.22 -18.90 -4.20
N GLN A 113 -26.53 -17.77 -4.20
CA GLN A 113 -25.13 -17.65 -4.61
C GLN A 113 -24.16 -17.62 -3.43
N GLU A 114 -22.96 -18.18 -3.60
CA GLU A 114 -21.91 -18.18 -2.59
C GLU A 114 -21.11 -16.89 -2.63
N TYR A 115 -20.78 -16.40 -1.43
CA TYR A 115 -19.92 -15.23 -1.18
C TYR A 115 -18.99 -15.51 -0.02
N LEU A 116 -17.88 -14.81 0.02
CA LEU A 116 -17.02 -14.72 1.20
C LEU A 116 -17.40 -13.47 2.00
N PHE A 117 -17.52 -13.64 3.30
CA PHE A 117 -17.68 -12.54 4.26
C PHE A 117 -16.37 -12.35 5.01
N TYR A 118 -15.65 -11.27 4.71
CA TYR A 118 -14.43 -10.84 5.39
C TYR A 118 -14.79 -9.98 6.59
N LYS A 119 -14.53 -10.49 7.81
CA LYS A 119 -14.85 -9.79 9.06
C LYS A 119 -13.98 -8.54 9.24
N ALA A 120 -14.59 -7.41 9.55
CA ALA A 120 -13.88 -6.16 9.83
C ALA A 120 -13.28 -6.20 11.24
N PRO A 121 -11.95 -5.94 11.40
CA PRO A 121 -11.38 -5.71 12.70
C PRO A 121 -11.82 -4.33 13.24
N ARG A 122 -11.64 -4.13 14.55
CA ARG A 122 -11.83 -2.81 15.19
C ARG A 122 -10.44 -2.31 15.61
N PRO A 123 -9.86 -1.36 14.88
CA PRO A 123 -8.55 -0.84 15.20
C PRO A 123 -8.61 0.17 16.35
N ASP A 124 -7.61 0.10 17.25
CA ASP A 124 -7.47 0.99 18.41
C ASP A 124 -6.55 2.17 18.12
N VAL A 125 -5.58 1.99 17.22
CA VAL A 125 -4.58 3.02 16.89
C VAL A 125 -4.35 3.06 15.39
N ALA A 126 -4.35 4.27 14.82
CA ALA A 126 -3.86 4.54 13.47
C ALA A 126 -2.53 5.29 13.53
N ILE A 127 -1.60 4.90 12.67
CA ILE A 127 -0.38 5.66 12.37
C ILE A 127 -0.45 6.01 10.90
N ILE A 128 -0.59 7.30 10.62
CA ILE A 128 -0.69 7.86 9.26
C ILE A 128 0.40 8.89 9.04
N ARG A 129 0.57 9.29 7.78
CA ARG A 129 1.59 10.24 7.41
C ARG A 129 1.07 11.28 6.44
N GLY A 130 1.48 12.54 6.66
CA GLY A 130 1.26 13.64 5.73
C GLY A 130 2.55 14.40 5.43
N THR A 131 2.49 15.30 4.46
CA THR A 131 3.61 16.21 4.14
C THR A 131 3.63 17.40 5.07
N SER A 132 2.50 18.07 5.22
CA SER A 132 2.39 19.32 5.96
C SER A 132 1.09 19.44 6.72
N ILE A 133 1.12 20.26 7.77
CA ILE A 133 -0.07 20.68 8.49
C ILE A 133 -0.17 22.20 8.50
N ASP A 134 -1.39 22.73 8.49
CA ASP A 134 -1.64 24.15 8.68
C ASP A 134 -1.91 24.49 10.16
N ASN A 135 -2.18 25.78 10.44
CA ASN A 135 -2.41 26.27 11.79
C ASN A 135 -3.66 25.67 12.46
N ASP A 136 -4.61 25.15 11.68
CA ASP A 136 -5.84 24.50 12.16
C ASP A 136 -5.67 22.96 12.27
N GLY A 137 -4.49 22.44 11.96
CA GLY A 137 -4.17 21.02 12.03
C GLY A 137 -4.62 20.18 10.83
N TYR A 138 -5.10 20.79 9.75
CA TYR A 138 -5.42 20.04 8.53
C TYR A 138 -4.18 19.50 7.87
N VAL A 139 -4.24 18.24 7.40
CA VAL A 139 -3.10 17.55 6.78
C VAL A 139 -3.15 17.62 5.27
N TYR A 140 -2.02 17.97 4.68
CA TYR A 140 -1.77 18.04 3.24
C TYR A 140 -0.75 16.98 2.83
N MET A 141 -0.90 16.43 1.63
CA MET A 141 -0.06 15.34 1.09
C MET A 141 0.62 15.75 -0.23
N ASP A 142 0.89 17.02 -0.40
CA ASP A 142 1.41 17.64 -1.62
C ASP A 142 2.78 17.10 -2.07
N HIS A 143 3.60 16.61 -1.14
CA HIS A 143 4.92 16.03 -1.44
C HIS A 143 4.98 14.50 -1.29
N GLU A 144 3.86 13.86 -0.97
CA GLU A 144 3.84 12.40 -0.91
C GLU A 144 3.89 11.81 -2.32
N ALA A 145 4.62 10.71 -2.49
CA ALA A 145 4.72 10.04 -3.78
C ALA A 145 3.40 9.34 -4.18
N THR A 146 2.58 9.01 -3.20
CA THR A 146 1.24 8.44 -3.39
C THR A 146 0.35 8.82 -2.22
N THR A 147 -0.93 9.09 -2.48
CA THR A 147 -1.96 9.19 -1.44
C THR A 147 -2.78 7.91 -1.48
N ARG A 148 -2.99 7.29 -0.35
CA ARG A 148 -3.67 5.98 -0.25
C ARG A 148 -4.87 6.06 0.69
N GLU A 149 -4.99 5.11 1.59
CA GLU A 149 -6.11 4.97 2.50
C GLU A 149 -5.98 5.77 3.80
N ASP A 150 -5.03 6.70 3.90
CA ASP A 150 -4.76 7.46 5.13
C ASP A 150 -6.02 8.09 5.73
N LEU A 151 -6.87 8.73 4.92
CA LEU A 151 -8.16 9.27 5.38
C LEU A 151 -9.08 8.18 5.91
N SER A 152 -9.23 7.08 5.18
CA SER A 152 -10.13 5.98 5.58
C SER A 152 -9.63 5.28 6.83
N ILE A 153 -8.32 5.16 7.01
CA ILE A 153 -7.69 4.60 8.22
C ILE A 153 -7.94 5.52 9.42
N ALA A 154 -7.73 6.83 9.25
CA ALA A 154 -8.02 7.81 10.30
C ALA A 154 -9.50 7.76 10.72
N GLN A 155 -10.42 7.76 9.75
CA GLN A 155 -11.86 7.63 10.01
C GLN A 155 -12.21 6.31 10.70
N ALA A 156 -11.59 5.20 10.28
CA ALA A 156 -11.85 3.89 10.86
C ALA A 156 -11.49 3.85 12.35
N VAL A 157 -10.34 4.39 12.72
CA VAL A 157 -9.89 4.40 14.11
C VAL A 157 -10.68 5.42 14.94
N HIS A 158 -10.81 6.65 14.47
CA HIS A 158 -11.56 7.70 15.14
C HIS A 158 -13.01 7.26 15.42
N ASN A 159 -13.72 6.74 14.43
CA ASN A 159 -15.11 6.30 14.57
C ASN A 159 -15.28 5.09 15.51
N ASN A 160 -14.23 4.32 15.74
CA ASN A 160 -14.21 3.22 16.71
C ASN A 160 -13.72 3.65 18.10
N GLY A 161 -13.45 4.94 18.33
CA GLY A 161 -13.00 5.48 19.61
C GLY A 161 -11.52 5.25 19.91
N GLY A 162 -10.73 4.98 18.88
CA GLY A 162 -9.27 4.81 18.98
C GLY A 162 -8.50 6.10 18.78
N LEU A 163 -7.17 6.02 18.75
CA LEU A 163 -6.23 7.15 18.66
C LEU A 163 -5.60 7.22 17.27
N VAL A 164 -5.60 8.41 16.66
CA VAL A 164 -4.97 8.68 15.37
C VAL A 164 -3.72 9.52 15.56
N ILE A 165 -2.58 8.99 15.15
CA ILE A 165 -1.27 9.63 15.21
C ILE A 165 -0.84 9.96 13.79
N CYS A 166 -0.58 11.24 13.50
CA CYS A 166 -0.11 11.71 12.19
C CYS A 166 1.33 12.22 12.26
N GLN A 167 2.24 11.54 11.56
CA GLN A 167 3.58 12.07 11.29
C GLN A 167 3.52 13.08 10.16
N PHE A 168 4.24 14.20 10.27
CA PHE A 168 4.32 15.22 9.21
C PHE A 168 5.69 15.88 9.16
N LYS A 169 6.02 16.48 8.01
CA LYS A 169 7.34 17.04 7.74
C LYS A 169 7.48 18.54 8.03
N LYS A 170 6.45 19.33 7.75
CA LYS A 170 6.54 20.81 7.82
C LYS A 170 5.23 21.47 8.23
N PHE A 171 5.35 22.64 8.85
CA PHE A 171 4.22 23.54 9.08
C PHE A 171 4.04 24.49 7.90
N ILE A 172 2.78 24.79 7.56
CA ILE A 172 2.41 25.78 6.53
C ILE A 172 1.37 26.76 7.08
N LYS A 173 1.38 28.00 6.56
CA LYS A 173 0.38 28.98 6.96
C LYS A 173 -0.92 28.78 6.13
N LYS A 174 -2.06 28.74 6.80
CA LYS A 174 -3.39 28.53 6.16
C LYS A 174 -3.67 29.46 5.00
N LYS A 175 -3.32 30.75 5.12
CA LYS A 175 -3.57 31.75 4.07
C LYS A 175 -2.91 31.45 2.72
N TYR A 176 -1.95 30.52 2.69
CA TYR A 176 -1.24 30.10 1.47
C TYR A 176 -1.69 28.72 0.97
N THR A 177 -2.70 28.11 1.59
CA THR A 177 -3.18 26.78 1.25
C THR A 177 -4.57 26.84 0.63
N ASN A 178 -4.81 26.01 -0.39
CA ASN A 178 -6.13 25.75 -0.89
C ASN A 178 -6.79 24.68 0.00
N PRO A 179 -7.92 24.97 0.70
CA PRO A 179 -8.54 24.00 1.60
C PRO A 179 -9.02 22.72 0.89
N HIS A 180 -9.29 22.78 -0.42
CA HIS A 180 -9.62 21.59 -1.22
C HIS A 180 -8.46 20.59 -1.34
N LEU A 181 -7.23 21.02 -1.06
CA LEU A 181 -6.04 20.15 -1.07
C LEU A 181 -5.80 19.47 0.28
N ALA A 182 -6.50 19.89 1.34
CA ALA A 182 -6.46 19.20 2.62
C ALA A 182 -7.03 17.79 2.47
N LYS A 183 -6.24 16.78 2.84
CA LYS A 183 -6.60 15.36 2.68
C LYS A 183 -7.23 14.77 3.95
N ILE A 184 -6.79 15.24 5.12
CA ILE A 184 -7.29 14.71 6.39
C ILE A 184 -7.67 15.89 7.29
N PRO A 185 -8.94 15.96 7.70
CA PRO A 185 -9.42 16.97 8.65
C PRO A 185 -8.77 16.81 10.03
N SER A 186 -8.49 17.93 10.70
CA SER A 186 -7.84 17.96 12.01
C SER A 186 -8.60 17.22 13.10
N PHE A 187 -9.93 17.25 13.08
CA PHE A 187 -10.76 16.57 14.09
C PHE A 187 -10.63 15.04 14.10
N LEU A 188 -10.03 14.45 13.06
CA LEU A 188 -9.72 13.01 13.01
C LEU A 188 -8.39 12.65 13.66
N ILE A 189 -7.58 13.63 14.09
CA ILE A 189 -6.20 13.40 14.53
C ILE A 189 -6.06 13.79 16.00
N ASP A 190 -5.55 12.86 16.81
CA ASP A 190 -5.33 13.09 18.24
C ASP A 190 -3.93 13.58 18.54
N TYR A 191 -2.93 13.09 17.78
CA TYR A 191 -1.53 13.42 18.01
C TYR A 191 -0.77 13.71 16.71
N TYR A 192 0.09 14.72 16.75
CA TYR A 192 0.97 15.09 15.65
C TYR A 192 2.42 14.84 16.02
N VAL A 193 3.17 14.21 15.11
CA VAL A 193 4.61 13.95 15.27
C VAL A 193 5.36 14.68 14.15
N HIS A 194 6.11 15.72 14.54
CA HIS A 194 6.90 16.51 13.60
C HIS A 194 8.24 15.81 13.32
N ASP A 195 8.45 15.40 12.07
CA ASP A 195 9.72 14.84 11.56
C ASP A 195 10.20 15.63 10.34
N PRO A 196 11.04 16.66 10.52
CA PRO A 196 11.58 17.46 9.42
C PRO A 196 12.48 16.65 8.47
N LEU A 197 12.94 15.48 8.90
CA LEU A 197 13.81 14.59 8.12
C LEU A 197 13.02 13.53 7.35
N GLN A 198 11.68 13.53 7.46
CA GLN A 198 10.81 12.60 6.75
C GLN A 198 11.20 12.53 5.27
N LYS A 199 11.42 11.31 4.78
CA LYS A 199 11.70 11.04 3.37
C LYS A 199 10.40 10.78 2.61
N GLN A 200 10.38 11.08 1.32
CA GLN A 200 9.25 10.80 0.44
C GLN A 200 9.08 9.30 0.19
N THR A 201 10.20 8.59 0.00
CA THR A 201 10.26 7.12 -0.07
C THR A 201 11.32 6.61 0.90
N TYR A 202 11.56 5.30 0.97
CA TYR A 202 12.63 4.73 1.82
C TYR A 202 14.02 5.31 1.52
N VAL A 203 14.29 5.69 0.26
CA VAL A 203 15.60 6.15 -0.20
C VAL A 203 15.58 7.59 -0.71
N THR A 204 14.47 8.07 -1.24
CA THR A 204 14.34 9.40 -1.82
C THR A 204 13.92 10.40 -0.77
N LYS A 205 14.76 11.42 -0.52
CA LYS A 205 14.41 12.50 0.41
C LYS A 205 13.24 13.32 -0.11
N TYR A 206 13.30 13.72 -1.38
CA TYR A 206 12.24 14.42 -2.08
C TYR A 206 12.53 14.53 -3.58
N ASP A 207 11.51 14.29 -4.41
CA ASP A 207 11.57 14.42 -5.85
C ASP A 207 10.22 14.94 -6.37
N LYS A 208 10.23 16.08 -7.04
CA LYS A 208 9.04 16.78 -7.56
C LYS A 208 8.29 15.99 -8.64
N PHE A 209 8.99 15.09 -9.32
CA PHE A 209 8.36 14.24 -10.32
C PHE A 209 7.49 13.18 -9.63
N ARG A 210 7.95 12.63 -8.50
CA ARG A 210 7.19 11.61 -7.74
C ARG A 210 5.98 12.18 -7.01
N SER A 211 5.97 13.46 -6.68
CA SER A 211 4.79 14.13 -6.10
C SER A 211 3.82 14.69 -7.15
N GLY A 212 4.17 14.59 -8.44
CA GLY A 212 3.35 15.15 -9.52
C GLY A 212 3.42 16.67 -9.66
N GLU A 213 4.30 17.36 -8.90
CA GLU A 213 4.52 18.81 -9.04
C GLU A 213 5.17 19.17 -10.38
N ARG A 214 5.88 18.23 -10.97
CA ARG A 214 6.46 18.35 -12.30
C ARG A 214 6.24 17.06 -13.10
N SER A 215 5.97 17.21 -14.38
CA SER A 215 5.95 16.10 -15.33
C SER A 215 7.19 16.16 -16.24
N LEU A 216 7.71 14.99 -16.59
CA LEU A 216 8.77 14.86 -17.57
C LEU A 216 8.14 14.78 -18.96
N LYS A 217 8.46 15.74 -19.83
CA LYS A 217 8.05 15.66 -21.26
C LYS A 217 8.69 14.46 -21.96
N ARG A 218 9.91 14.11 -21.58
CA ARG A 218 10.64 12.92 -22.05
C ARG A 218 11.61 12.48 -20.98
N PRO A 219 11.33 11.40 -20.24
CA PRO A 219 12.27 10.88 -19.26
C PRO A 219 13.50 10.30 -19.94
N LYS A 220 14.66 10.58 -19.38
CA LYS A 220 15.90 9.90 -19.77
C LYS A 220 15.96 8.59 -18.98
N LEU A 221 15.44 7.53 -19.55
CA LEU A 221 15.70 6.20 -19.01
C LEU A 221 17.04 5.69 -19.56
N GLU A 222 17.83 5.09 -18.68
CA GLU A 222 19.05 4.41 -19.10
C GLU A 222 18.69 3.20 -19.97
N LYS A 223 19.44 3.01 -21.04
CA LYS A 223 19.28 1.82 -21.90
C LYS A 223 19.62 0.58 -21.08
N ILE A 224 18.77 -0.41 -21.14
CA ILE A 224 19.03 -1.68 -20.48
C ILE A 224 20.16 -2.41 -21.21
N ILE A 225 21.09 -2.96 -20.44
CA ILE A 225 22.18 -3.82 -20.97
C ILE A 225 21.54 -5.03 -21.66
N LEU A 226 22.11 -5.45 -22.79
CA LEU A 226 21.64 -6.62 -23.52
C LEU A 226 21.97 -7.90 -22.73
N ASP A 227 20.96 -8.39 -22.04
CA ASP A 227 20.96 -9.64 -21.29
C ASP A 227 19.64 -10.39 -21.49
N VAL A 228 19.46 -11.52 -20.82
CA VAL A 228 18.21 -12.30 -20.86
C VAL A 228 16.98 -11.47 -20.48
N ARG A 229 17.13 -10.53 -19.53
CA ARG A 229 16.02 -9.67 -19.09
C ARG A 229 15.60 -8.70 -20.19
N LYS A 230 16.56 -8.12 -20.91
CA LYS A 230 16.26 -7.26 -22.06
C LYS A 230 15.56 -8.04 -23.17
N VAL A 231 16.02 -9.26 -23.47
CA VAL A 231 15.37 -10.12 -24.47
C VAL A 231 13.93 -10.41 -24.09
N LEU A 232 13.67 -10.76 -22.83
CA LEU A 232 12.31 -11.01 -22.34
C LEU A 232 11.44 -9.74 -22.40
N ALA A 233 11.98 -8.59 -21.98
CA ALA A 233 11.27 -7.33 -22.04
C ALA A 233 10.93 -6.92 -23.49
N ARG A 234 11.84 -7.10 -24.44
CA ARG A 234 11.62 -6.85 -25.87
C ARG A 234 10.55 -7.78 -26.43
N ARG A 235 10.62 -9.07 -26.10
CA ARG A 235 9.60 -10.03 -26.56
C ARG A 235 8.22 -9.64 -26.04
N ALA A 236 8.11 -9.25 -24.77
CA ALA A 236 6.85 -8.80 -24.19
C ALA A 236 6.38 -7.46 -24.78
N ALA A 237 7.29 -6.54 -25.11
CA ALA A 237 6.93 -5.26 -25.73
C ALA A 237 6.32 -5.42 -27.13
N LEU A 238 6.59 -6.51 -27.85
CA LEU A 238 5.94 -6.82 -29.12
C LEU A 238 4.43 -7.11 -29.01
N GLU A 239 3.94 -7.38 -27.81
CA GLU A 239 2.50 -7.57 -27.59
C GLU A 239 1.76 -6.23 -27.37
N LEU A 240 2.48 -5.12 -27.17
CA LEU A 240 1.91 -3.80 -26.95
C LEU A 240 1.26 -3.28 -28.23
N ARG A 241 0.07 -2.73 -28.09
CA ARG A 241 -0.70 -2.10 -29.16
C ARG A 241 -0.93 -0.65 -28.86
N ARG A 242 -1.20 0.12 -29.88
CA ARG A 242 -1.60 1.52 -29.74
C ARG A 242 -2.82 1.62 -28.83
N ASP A 243 -2.84 2.64 -27.97
CA ASP A 243 -3.89 2.95 -26.99
C ASP A 243 -4.02 1.93 -25.84
N ASP A 244 -3.11 0.96 -25.72
CA ASP A 244 -3.10 0.05 -24.57
C ASP A 244 -2.84 0.78 -23.25
N VAL A 245 -3.57 0.36 -22.21
CA VAL A 245 -3.31 0.72 -20.81
C VAL A 245 -2.57 -0.43 -20.15
N VAL A 246 -1.27 -0.22 -19.87
CA VAL A 246 -0.36 -1.30 -19.48
C VAL A 246 0.02 -1.17 -18.01
N ASN A 247 -0.40 -2.15 -17.19
CA ASN A 247 0.00 -2.23 -15.79
C ASN A 247 1.25 -3.12 -15.66
N LEU A 248 2.34 -2.55 -15.14
CA LEU A 248 3.60 -3.25 -14.92
C LEU A 248 3.80 -3.53 -13.44
N GLY A 249 3.92 -4.81 -13.10
CA GLY A 249 4.24 -5.27 -11.75
C GLY A 249 5.74 -5.20 -11.43
N VAL A 250 6.09 -5.64 -10.21
CA VAL A 250 7.48 -5.69 -9.72
C VAL A 250 8.31 -6.71 -10.50
N GLY A 251 9.55 -6.38 -10.80
CA GLY A 251 10.54 -7.31 -11.30
C GLY A 251 10.83 -7.13 -12.78
N ILE A 252 10.85 -8.23 -13.54
CA ILE A 252 11.27 -8.23 -14.94
C ILE A 252 10.35 -7.42 -15.85
N SER A 253 9.07 -7.34 -15.51
CA SER A 253 8.06 -6.60 -16.29
C SER A 253 8.32 -5.09 -16.34
N VAL A 254 9.01 -4.51 -15.35
CA VAL A 254 9.43 -3.10 -15.38
C VAL A 254 10.32 -2.82 -16.60
N GLY A 255 11.08 -3.81 -17.07
CA GLY A 255 11.90 -3.69 -18.27
C GLY A 255 11.10 -3.35 -19.55
N ILE A 256 9.78 -3.65 -19.59
CA ILE A 256 8.93 -3.30 -20.72
C ILE A 256 8.83 -1.78 -20.87
N SER A 257 8.74 -1.03 -19.75
CA SER A 257 8.73 0.43 -19.81
C SER A 257 10.01 1.00 -20.41
N ASN A 258 11.18 0.41 -20.07
CA ASN A 258 12.45 0.83 -20.65
C ASN A 258 12.48 0.57 -22.16
N ILE A 259 12.02 -0.61 -22.61
CA ILE A 259 11.94 -0.94 -24.04
C ILE A 259 10.97 0.00 -24.76
N ALA A 260 9.80 0.27 -24.18
CA ALA A 260 8.85 1.20 -24.75
C ALA A 260 9.46 2.60 -24.99
N TYR A 261 10.37 3.05 -24.10
CA TYR A 261 11.13 4.29 -24.27
C TYR A 261 12.29 4.15 -25.27
N GLU A 262 13.03 3.06 -25.28
CA GLU A 262 14.13 2.82 -26.23
C GLU A 262 13.62 2.79 -27.67
N GLU A 263 12.42 2.24 -27.88
CA GLU A 263 11.82 2.02 -29.21
C GLU A 263 10.73 3.08 -29.57
N ASP A 264 10.57 4.11 -28.73
CA ASP A 264 9.64 5.25 -28.91
C ASP A 264 8.14 4.85 -28.93
N ILE A 265 7.79 3.67 -28.43
CA ILE A 265 6.42 3.13 -28.35
C ILE A 265 5.64 3.78 -27.20
N TYR A 266 6.32 4.33 -26.20
CA TYR A 266 5.67 4.91 -24.99
C TYR A 266 4.64 6.00 -25.30
N LYS A 267 4.72 6.62 -26.46
CA LYS A 267 3.77 7.68 -26.91
C LYS A 267 2.41 7.11 -27.29
N ASP A 268 2.39 5.84 -27.67
CA ASP A 268 1.19 5.16 -28.16
C ASP A 268 0.49 4.35 -27.07
N ILE A 269 1.04 4.31 -25.84
CA ILE A 269 0.49 3.54 -24.72
C ILE A 269 0.38 4.39 -23.45
N THR A 270 -0.47 3.96 -22.51
CA THR A 270 -0.55 4.54 -21.17
C THR A 270 0.01 3.56 -20.15
N LEU A 271 1.18 3.87 -19.58
CA LEU A 271 1.73 3.06 -18.49
C LEU A 271 0.99 3.35 -17.18
N THR A 272 0.81 2.32 -16.38
CA THR A 272 0.27 2.44 -15.03
C THR A 272 1.17 1.71 -14.03
N VAL A 273 1.15 2.17 -12.80
CA VAL A 273 1.85 1.53 -11.68
C VAL A 273 0.82 0.82 -10.82
N GLU A 274 1.14 -0.37 -10.31
CA GLU A 274 0.21 -1.15 -9.48
C GLU A 274 -0.33 -0.38 -8.26
N ALA A 275 0.40 0.63 -7.78
CA ALA A 275 -0.01 1.50 -6.68
C ALA A 275 -1.09 2.55 -7.07
N GLY A 276 -1.56 2.55 -8.33
CA GLY A 276 -2.66 3.39 -8.81
C GLY A 276 -2.23 4.66 -9.54
N VAL A 277 -0.95 4.88 -9.82
CA VAL A 277 -0.49 6.02 -10.64
C VAL A 277 -0.72 5.70 -12.11
N ILE A 278 -1.32 6.64 -12.85
CA ILE A 278 -1.63 6.51 -14.29
C ILE A 278 -0.77 7.50 -15.07
N GLY A 279 -0.16 7.05 -16.16
CA GLY A 279 0.69 7.85 -17.03
C GLY A 279 2.13 8.06 -16.52
N GLY A 280 2.50 7.43 -15.42
CA GLY A 280 3.84 7.50 -14.84
C GLY A 280 4.75 6.36 -15.26
N ILE A 281 6.05 6.53 -15.05
CA ILE A 281 7.05 5.47 -15.25
C ILE A 281 7.29 4.76 -13.93
N PRO A 282 7.13 3.43 -13.85
CA PRO A 282 7.37 2.70 -12.61
C PRO A 282 8.77 2.94 -12.04
N GLY A 283 8.86 3.34 -10.78
CA GLY A 283 10.12 3.42 -10.06
C GLY A 283 10.74 2.02 -9.87
N SER A 284 12.05 1.94 -9.89
CA SER A 284 12.79 0.70 -9.67
C SER A 284 13.28 0.54 -8.22
N GLY A 285 13.58 -0.69 -7.81
CA GLY A 285 14.15 -1.01 -6.50
C GLY A 285 13.28 -0.51 -5.35
N LEU A 286 13.87 0.21 -4.38
CA LEU A 286 13.17 0.74 -3.20
C LEU A 286 12.23 1.93 -3.49
N ASN A 287 12.18 2.39 -4.74
CA ASN A 287 11.21 3.38 -5.22
C ASN A 287 10.01 2.73 -5.92
N PHE A 288 9.93 1.41 -5.95
CA PHE A 288 8.80 0.69 -6.53
C PHE A 288 7.48 1.12 -5.86
N GLY A 289 6.41 1.20 -6.66
CA GLY A 289 5.11 1.72 -6.23
C GLY A 289 4.98 3.23 -6.29
N THR A 290 6.00 3.93 -6.81
CA THR A 290 5.97 5.36 -7.18
C THR A 290 6.29 5.52 -8.66
N ALA A 291 5.97 6.66 -9.25
CA ALA A 291 6.23 6.98 -10.65
C ALA A 291 6.88 8.36 -10.80
#